data_4666226ad9fb692612e878131b8b9cc0
#
_entry.id   4666226ad9fb692612e878131b8b9cc0
#
_cell.length_a   1.000
_cell.length_b   1.000
_cell.length_c   1.000
_cell.angle_alpha   90.00
_cell.angle_beta   90.00
_cell.angle_gamma   90.00
#
_symmetry.space_group_name_H-M   'P 1'
#
loop_
_entity.id
_entity.type
_entity.pdbx_description
1 polymer ?
#
loop_
_entity_poly.entity_id
_entity_poly.type
_entity_poly.pdbx_seq_one_letter_code
_entity_poly.pdbx_strand_id
1 'polypeptide(L)'
;VGANKDAIKVIGDHTKNNAQGYFVYDSKKSGSMTISHLRFGEKPLRCPYLVSHANFVACHNFSFIEKYDMLKNLKTGGTFLLETEYSKDEIWDKLPLETQQRLIEKKAKFYVINAIKLAESVGLGNRINLFMQTCFFEISKILPRDEYVKFLKDAAKKTYGKKGEEVVKMNWKAIDMAVENL
;
A
#
# COMPACT_ATOMS: atom_id res chain seq x y z
N VAL A 1 -4.91 6.61 3.83
CA VAL A 1 -6.35 6.68 3.46
C VAL A 1 -6.51 7.15 2.02
N GLY A 2 -5.88 8.25 1.59
CA GLY A 2 -5.98 8.78 0.23
C GLY A 2 -5.66 7.74 -0.84
N ALA A 3 -4.47 7.13 -0.80
CA ALA A 3 -4.05 6.09 -1.73
C ALA A 3 -5.05 4.92 -1.86
N ASN A 4 -5.65 4.52 -0.73
CA ASN A 4 -6.61 3.43 -0.72
C ASN A 4 -7.95 3.82 -1.36
N LYS A 5 -8.39 5.06 -1.18
CA LYS A 5 -9.58 5.59 -1.88
C LYS A 5 -9.35 5.67 -3.38
N ASP A 6 -8.16 6.09 -3.80
CA ASP A 6 -7.80 6.15 -5.21
C ASP A 6 -7.66 4.76 -5.82
N ALA A 7 -7.09 3.78 -5.10
CA ALA A 7 -7.03 2.39 -5.53
C ALA A 7 -8.43 1.78 -5.73
N ILE A 8 -9.38 2.04 -4.81
CA ILE A 8 -10.77 1.59 -4.95
C ILE A 8 -11.39 2.15 -6.22
N LYS A 9 -11.20 3.43 -6.53
CA LYS A 9 -11.69 4.06 -7.75
C LYS A 9 -11.07 3.43 -8.99
N VAL A 10 -9.75 3.29 -9.03
CA VAL A 10 -9.05 2.68 -10.17
C VAL A 10 -9.58 1.28 -10.44
N ILE A 11 -9.75 0.46 -9.40
CA ILE A 11 -10.25 -0.90 -9.57
C ILE A 11 -11.72 -0.91 -9.99
N GLY A 12 -12.56 -0.10 -9.35
CA GLY A 12 -13.99 -0.06 -9.65
C GLY A 12 -14.32 0.52 -11.03
N ASP A 13 -13.56 1.54 -11.47
CA ASP A 13 -13.82 2.23 -12.73
C ASP A 13 -13.18 1.53 -13.94
N HIS A 14 -12.09 0.77 -13.73
CA HIS A 14 -11.26 0.22 -14.82
C HIS A 14 -11.15 -1.30 -14.83
N THR A 15 -11.84 -2.01 -13.95
CA THR A 15 -11.90 -3.47 -13.96
C THR A 15 -13.33 -3.98 -13.88
N LYS A 16 -13.53 -5.28 -14.11
CA LYS A 16 -14.80 -5.95 -13.86
C LYS A 16 -15.06 -6.22 -12.38
N ASN A 17 -14.11 -5.84 -11.51
CA ASN A 17 -14.23 -6.08 -10.09
C ASN A 17 -15.10 -5.03 -9.41
N ASN A 18 -15.95 -5.50 -8.53
CA ASN A 18 -16.56 -4.64 -7.51
C ASN A 18 -15.52 -4.31 -6.44
N ALA A 19 -15.55 -3.10 -5.92
CA ALA A 19 -14.62 -2.63 -4.89
C ALA A 19 -15.38 -2.09 -3.69
N GLN A 20 -14.93 -2.44 -2.49
CA GLN A 20 -15.48 -1.95 -1.23
C GLN A 20 -14.35 -1.52 -0.31
N GLY A 21 -14.47 -0.35 0.30
CA GLY A 21 -13.53 0.15 1.29
C GLY A 21 -14.23 0.55 2.59
N TYR A 22 -13.61 0.21 3.71
CA TYR A 22 -13.99 0.66 5.04
C TYR A 22 -12.77 1.18 5.78
N PHE A 23 -12.88 2.36 6.40
CA PHE A 23 -11.77 3.04 7.05
C PHE A 23 -12.04 3.21 8.53
N VAL A 24 -11.16 2.65 9.35
CA VAL A 24 -11.22 2.76 10.81
C VAL A 24 -10.19 3.78 11.26
N TYR A 25 -10.65 4.84 11.91
CA TYR A 25 -9.81 5.90 12.44
C TYR A 25 -9.79 5.82 13.97
N ASP A 26 -8.61 5.98 14.57
CA ASP A 26 -8.52 6.31 15.98
C ASP A 26 -8.53 7.83 16.13
N SER A 27 -9.63 8.37 16.63
CA SER A 27 -9.84 9.81 16.79
C SER A 27 -9.20 10.40 18.06
N LYS A 28 -8.65 9.56 18.96
CA LYS A 28 -8.23 10.01 20.29
C LYS A 28 -6.80 10.56 20.36
N LYS A 29 -5.93 10.25 19.40
CA LYS A 29 -4.51 10.67 19.42
C LYS A 29 -4.00 11.02 18.03
N SER A 30 -3.28 12.13 17.92
CA SER A 30 -2.47 12.43 16.74
C SER A 30 -1.42 11.34 16.55
N GLY A 31 -1.25 10.84 15.34
CA GLY A 31 -0.31 9.75 15.01
C GLY A 31 -0.83 8.35 15.32
N SER A 32 -2.12 8.19 15.63
CA SER A 32 -2.72 6.87 15.82
C SER A 32 -2.85 6.10 14.53
N MET A 33 -2.90 4.76 14.66
CA MET A 33 -3.06 3.85 13.54
C MET A 33 -4.43 4.03 12.86
N THR A 34 -4.41 4.22 11.54
CA THR A 34 -5.62 4.14 10.71
C THR A 34 -5.59 2.84 9.92
N ILE A 35 -6.67 2.06 9.98
CA ILE A 35 -6.78 0.81 9.25
C ILE A 35 -7.74 0.98 8.07
N SER A 36 -7.28 0.64 6.88
CA SER A 36 -8.10 0.60 5.67
C SER A 36 -8.39 -0.85 5.30
N HIS A 37 -9.65 -1.21 5.26
CA HIS A 37 -10.10 -2.53 4.84
C HIS A 37 -10.61 -2.44 3.42
N LEU A 38 -9.96 -3.14 2.48
CA LEU A 38 -10.31 -3.15 1.07
C LEU A 38 -10.74 -4.55 0.65
N ARG A 39 -11.78 -4.63 -0.16
CA ARG A 39 -12.25 -5.86 -0.81
C ARG A 39 -12.44 -5.62 -2.29
N PHE A 40 -12.04 -6.59 -3.07
CA PHE A 40 -12.21 -6.61 -4.51
C PHE A 40 -12.71 -7.98 -4.95
N GLY A 41 -13.57 -8.02 -5.96
CA GLY A 41 -14.07 -9.28 -6.51
C GLY A 41 -15.06 -9.07 -7.64
N GLU A 42 -15.21 -10.08 -8.50
CA GLU A 42 -16.15 -10.04 -9.64
C GLU A 42 -17.61 -10.02 -9.18
N LYS A 43 -17.89 -10.62 -8.03
CA LYS A 43 -19.25 -10.66 -7.46
C LYS A 43 -19.54 -9.38 -6.67
N PRO A 44 -20.81 -8.92 -6.61
CA PRO A 44 -21.19 -7.79 -5.78
C PRO A 44 -20.79 -7.98 -4.32
N LEU A 45 -20.08 -7.00 -3.78
CA LEU A 45 -19.60 -7.00 -2.40
C LEU A 45 -20.62 -6.33 -1.49
N ARG A 46 -21.25 -7.11 -0.61
CA ARG A 46 -22.21 -6.63 0.39
C ARG A 46 -21.76 -7.09 1.79
N CYS A 47 -20.54 -6.67 2.17
CA CYS A 47 -19.90 -7.11 3.40
C CYS A 47 -19.94 -5.99 4.45
N PRO A 48 -20.89 -5.97 5.40
CA PRO A 48 -20.97 -4.94 6.44
C PRO A 48 -19.96 -5.13 7.59
N TYR A 49 -19.00 -6.03 7.44
CA TYR A 49 -18.00 -6.38 8.45
C TYR A 49 -16.58 -6.09 8.00
N LEU A 50 -15.66 -5.91 8.96
CA LEU A 50 -14.24 -5.69 8.69
C LEU A 50 -13.58 -6.92 8.07
N VAL A 51 -12.46 -6.69 7.38
CA VAL A 51 -11.64 -7.79 6.84
C VAL A 51 -10.94 -8.48 8.00
N SER A 52 -11.26 -9.75 8.23
CA SER A 52 -10.63 -10.62 9.23
C SER A 52 -9.62 -11.60 8.61
N HIS A 53 -9.66 -11.78 7.29
CA HIS A 53 -8.76 -12.65 6.54
C HIS A 53 -8.30 -11.93 5.28
N ALA A 54 -7.09 -11.38 5.31
CA ALA A 54 -6.52 -10.58 4.24
C ALA A 54 -5.53 -11.39 3.39
N ASN A 55 -5.59 -11.23 2.08
CA ASN A 55 -4.57 -11.76 1.17
C ASN A 55 -3.34 -10.86 1.09
N PHE A 56 -3.51 -9.57 1.41
CA PHE A 56 -2.48 -8.55 1.35
C PHE A 56 -2.60 -7.62 2.56
N VAL A 57 -1.49 -7.38 3.25
CA VAL A 57 -1.38 -6.40 4.33
C VAL A 57 -0.23 -5.45 3.99
N ALA A 58 -0.46 -4.15 4.08
CA ALA A 58 0.59 -3.14 3.95
C ALA A 58 0.71 -2.33 5.24
N CYS A 59 1.94 -2.20 5.73
CA CYS A 59 2.30 -1.36 6.86
C CYS A 59 3.09 -0.15 6.35
N HIS A 60 2.55 1.05 6.55
CA HIS A 60 3.12 2.31 6.05
C HIS A 60 3.99 3.04 7.08
N ASN A 61 4.26 2.40 8.21
CA ASN A 61 5.12 2.96 9.26
C ASN A 61 5.72 1.81 10.06
N PHE A 62 7.04 1.71 10.04
CA PHE A 62 7.78 0.65 10.73
C PHE A 62 7.45 0.57 12.23
N SER A 63 7.27 1.69 12.91
CA SER A 63 6.97 1.70 14.36
C SER A 63 5.66 0.98 14.73
N PHE A 64 4.80 0.69 13.77
CA PHE A 64 3.56 -0.05 14.04
C PHE A 64 3.78 -1.55 14.26
N ILE A 65 4.83 -2.13 13.68
CA ILE A 65 5.13 -3.56 13.89
C ILE A 65 5.57 -3.87 15.31
N GLU A 66 6.11 -2.88 16.03
CA GLU A 66 6.49 -3.02 17.44
C GLU A 66 5.30 -2.89 18.39
N LYS A 67 4.21 -2.24 17.94
CA LYS A 67 3.07 -1.89 18.77
C LYS A 67 1.84 -2.75 18.51
N TYR A 68 1.74 -3.31 17.30
CA TYR A 68 0.55 -4.00 16.82
C TYR A 68 0.91 -5.29 16.09
N ASP A 69 0.12 -6.33 16.27
CA ASP A 69 0.20 -7.56 15.46
C ASP A 69 -0.36 -7.29 14.05
N MET A 70 0.49 -6.77 13.17
CA MET A 70 0.12 -6.41 11.79
C MET A 70 -0.27 -7.64 10.95
N LEU A 71 0.17 -8.82 11.33
CA LEU A 71 -0.03 -10.07 10.58
C LEU A 71 -1.20 -10.90 11.10
N LYS A 72 -1.87 -10.48 12.16
CA LYS A 72 -3.00 -11.20 12.77
C LYS A 72 -4.01 -11.69 11.73
N ASN A 73 -4.40 -10.82 10.83
CA ASN A 73 -5.44 -11.10 9.83
C ASN A 73 -4.87 -11.56 8.48
N LEU A 74 -3.56 -11.73 8.33
CA LEU A 74 -2.97 -12.21 7.09
C LEU A 74 -3.26 -13.70 6.91
N LYS A 75 -3.73 -14.11 5.73
CA LYS A 75 -3.90 -15.53 5.36
C LYS A 75 -2.54 -16.20 5.16
N THR A 76 -2.51 -17.51 5.33
CA THR A 76 -1.35 -18.33 4.93
C THR A 76 -1.08 -18.16 3.42
N GLY A 77 0.19 -17.94 3.06
CA GLY A 77 0.60 -17.62 1.70
C GLY A 77 0.26 -16.19 1.25
N GLY A 78 -0.27 -15.37 2.14
CA GLY A 78 -0.57 -13.96 1.87
C GLY A 78 0.69 -13.11 1.74
N THR A 79 0.50 -11.86 1.33
CA THR A 79 1.59 -10.90 1.12
C THR A 79 1.61 -9.84 2.22
N PHE A 80 2.82 -9.55 2.72
CA PHE A 80 3.09 -8.44 3.63
C PHE A 80 4.05 -7.45 2.98
N LEU A 81 3.64 -6.20 2.84
CA LEU A 81 4.46 -5.08 2.36
C LEU A 81 4.75 -4.13 3.50
N LEU A 82 6.02 -3.85 3.76
CA LEU A 82 6.47 -2.96 4.82
C LEU A 82 7.23 -1.77 4.26
N GLU A 83 6.80 -0.56 4.63
CA GLU A 83 7.61 0.65 4.48
C GLU A 83 8.66 0.68 5.59
N THR A 84 9.93 0.78 5.21
CA THR A 84 11.06 0.77 6.14
C THR A 84 12.31 1.36 5.50
N GLU A 85 13.19 1.93 6.33
CA GLU A 85 14.53 2.40 5.92
C GLU A 85 15.54 1.26 5.71
N TYR A 86 15.27 0.09 6.30
CA TYR A 86 16.17 -1.06 6.23
C TYR A 86 16.05 -1.77 4.88
N SER A 87 17.19 -2.21 4.37
CA SER A 87 17.26 -3.05 3.17
C SER A 87 16.68 -4.45 3.41
N LYS A 88 16.43 -5.18 2.31
CA LYS A 88 15.96 -6.58 2.38
C LYS A 88 16.90 -7.50 3.16
N ASP A 89 18.20 -7.19 3.17
CA ASP A 89 19.21 -8.02 3.82
C ASP A 89 19.31 -7.70 5.32
N GLU A 90 18.95 -6.50 5.74
CA GLU A 90 19.04 -6.04 7.13
C GLU A 90 17.73 -6.20 7.90
N ILE A 91 16.60 -6.12 7.21
CA ILE A 91 15.27 -5.99 7.84
C ILE A 91 14.94 -7.18 8.74
N TRP A 92 15.38 -8.40 8.40
CA TRP A 92 15.03 -9.58 9.16
C TRP A 92 15.46 -9.47 10.62
N ASP A 93 16.68 -9.01 10.87
CA ASP A 93 17.24 -8.84 12.21
C ASP A 93 16.64 -7.63 12.98
N LYS A 94 15.93 -6.76 12.29
CA LYS A 94 15.23 -5.60 12.87
C LYS A 94 13.77 -5.88 13.21
N LEU A 95 13.20 -6.97 12.69
CA LEU A 95 11.83 -7.34 13.01
C LEU A 95 11.73 -7.91 14.43
N PRO A 96 10.65 -7.57 15.17
CA PRO A 96 10.32 -8.27 16.42
C PRO A 96 10.22 -9.79 16.19
N LEU A 97 10.69 -10.58 17.14
CA LEU A 97 10.69 -12.05 17.05
C LEU A 97 9.29 -12.62 16.73
N GLU A 98 8.26 -12.05 17.33
CA GLU A 98 6.87 -12.45 17.07
C GLU A 98 6.48 -12.21 15.60
N THR A 99 6.91 -11.09 15.01
CA THR A 99 6.67 -10.80 13.59
C THR A 99 7.39 -11.79 12.69
N GLN A 100 8.66 -12.12 12.99
CA GLN A 100 9.43 -13.12 12.25
C GLN A 100 8.73 -14.49 12.29
N GLN A 101 8.31 -14.95 13.49
CA GLN A 101 7.58 -16.21 13.66
C GLN A 101 6.29 -16.22 12.85
N ARG A 102 5.50 -15.15 12.90
CA ARG A 102 4.27 -15.01 12.12
C ARG A 102 4.49 -15.08 10.61
N LEU A 103 5.55 -14.42 10.11
CA LEU A 103 5.90 -14.48 8.68
C LEU A 103 6.21 -15.91 8.25
N ILE A 104 6.96 -16.65 9.07
CA ILE A 104 7.31 -18.07 8.80
C ILE A 104 6.07 -18.95 8.87
N GLU A 105 5.29 -18.90 9.96
CA GLU A 105 4.09 -19.71 10.19
C GLU A 105 3.08 -19.54 9.05
N LYS A 106 2.88 -18.29 8.63
CA LYS A 106 1.95 -17.96 7.56
C LYS A 106 2.53 -18.16 6.16
N LYS A 107 3.80 -18.54 6.04
CA LYS A 107 4.50 -18.63 4.75
C LYS A 107 4.27 -17.37 3.91
N ALA A 108 4.36 -16.22 4.57
CA ALA A 108 4.05 -14.94 3.96
C ALA A 108 5.08 -14.55 2.90
N LYS A 109 4.62 -13.95 1.81
CA LYS A 109 5.48 -13.26 0.86
C LYS A 109 5.80 -11.89 1.44
N PHE A 110 7.05 -11.66 1.82
CA PHE A 110 7.47 -10.44 2.49
C PHE A 110 8.19 -9.51 1.53
N TYR A 111 7.72 -8.27 1.44
CA TYR A 111 8.28 -7.19 0.61
C TYR A 111 8.58 -5.98 1.46
N VAL A 112 9.66 -5.27 1.13
CA VAL A 112 10.05 -4.02 1.78
C VAL A 112 10.32 -2.94 0.75
N ILE A 113 10.07 -1.69 1.12
CA ILE A 113 10.38 -0.52 0.30
C ILE A 113 10.73 0.66 1.20
N ASN A 114 11.79 1.40 0.85
CA ASN A 114 12.09 2.69 1.48
C ASN A 114 11.39 3.82 0.72
N ALA A 115 10.07 3.87 0.88
CA ALA A 115 9.22 4.83 0.18
C ALA A 115 9.49 6.28 0.60
N ILE A 116 9.93 6.51 1.85
CA ILE A 116 10.29 7.86 2.35
C ILE A 116 11.51 8.38 1.59
N LYS A 117 12.60 7.61 1.54
CA LYS A 117 13.82 7.99 0.83
C LYS A 117 13.56 8.23 -0.66
N LEU A 118 12.75 7.37 -1.29
CA LEU A 118 12.36 7.54 -2.68
C LEU A 118 11.53 8.83 -2.88
N ALA A 119 10.59 9.12 -1.98
CA ALA A 119 9.75 10.32 -2.06
C ALA A 119 10.58 11.61 -1.89
N GLU A 120 11.54 11.61 -0.96
CA GLU A 120 12.49 12.71 -0.77
C GLU A 120 13.33 12.95 -2.04
N SER A 121 13.83 11.88 -2.67
CA SER A 121 14.68 11.97 -3.87
C SER A 121 13.99 12.60 -5.08
N VAL A 122 12.66 12.54 -5.14
CA VAL A 122 11.84 13.15 -6.21
C VAL A 122 11.17 14.46 -5.79
N GLY A 123 11.47 14.98 -4.59
CA GLY A 123 10.93 16.25 -4.10
C GLY A 123 9.52 16.17 -3.52
N LEU A 124 9.02 14.97 -3.22
CA LEU A 124 7.70 14.76 -2.62
C LEU A 124 7.71 14.76 -1.09
N GLY A 125 8.88 14.89 -0.44
CA GLY A 125 9.00 14.84 1.02
C GLY A 125 8.44 13.52 1.57
N ASN A 126 7.60 13.60 2.59
CA ASN A 126 7.03 12.41 3.27
C ASN A 126 5.80 11.81 2.54
N ARG A 127 5.55 12.16 1.29
CA ARG A 127 4.33 11.73 0.56
C ARG A 127 4.56 10.37 -0.10
N ILE A 128 4.47 9.32 0.69
CA ILE A 128 4.69 7.94 0.25
C ILE A 128 3.46 7.26 -0.34
N ASN A 129 2.29 7.91 -0.31
CA ASN A 129 1.02 7.30 -0.71
C ASN A 129 1.07 6.67 -2.11
N LEU A 130 1.66 7.37 -3.07
CA LEU A 130 1.70 6.93 -4.45
C LEU A 130 2.68 5.75 -4.64
N PHE A 131 3.80 5.76 -3.90
CA PHE A 131 4.74 4.64 -3.87
C PHE A 131 4.06 3.37 -3.35
N MET A 132 3.41 3.45 -2.18
CA MET A 132 2.73 2.31 -1.58
C MET A 132 1.56 1.80 -2.43
N GLN A 133 0.84 2.69 -3.10
CA GLN A 133 -0.23 2.34 -4.03
C GLN A 133 0.32 1.64 -5.27
N THR A 134 1.41 2.12 -5.83
CA THR A 134 2.07 1.49 -6.98
C THR A 134 2.57 0.09 -6.61
N CYS A 135 3.23 -0.06 -5.46
CA CYS A 135 3.65 -1.36 -4.94
C CYS A 135 2.48 -2.33 -4.77
N PHE A 136 1.35 -1.84 -4.27
CA PHE A 136 0.14 -2.66 -4.14
C PHE A 136 -0.31 -3.21 -5.49
N PHE A 137 -0.40 -2.39 -6.53
CA PHE A 137 -0.79 -2.86 -7.86
C PHE A 137 0.24 -3.81 -8.47
N GLU A 138 1.53 -3.50 -8.33
CA GLU A 138 2.62 -4.34 -8.85
C GLU A 138 2.63 -5.73 -8.22
N ILE A 139 2.44 -5.81 -6.91
CA ILE A 139 2.47 -7.09 -6.18
C ILE A 139 1.16 -7.87 -6.37
N SER A 140 0.02 -7.21 -6.27
CA SER A 140 -1.29 -7.86 -6.33
C SER A 140 -1.67 -8.33 -7.72
N LYS A 141 -1.10 -7.71 -8.75
CA LYS A 141 -1.37 -8.00 -10.19
C LYS A 141 -2.86 -8.01 -10.54
N ILE A 142 -3.66 -7.19 -9.85
CA ILE A 142 -5.10 -7.01 -10.13
C ILE A 142 -5.31 -6.39 -11.52
N LEU A 143 -4.36 -5.58 -11.97
CA LEU A 143 -4.29 -4.96 -13.29
C LEU A 143 -2.94 -5.23 -13.93
N PRO A 144 -2.85 -5.32 -15.28
CA PRO A 144 -1.58 -5.30 -16.01
C PRO A 144 -0.78 -4.03 -15.69
N ARG A 145 0.56 -4.13 -15.74
CA ARG A 145 1.46 -3.03 -15.36
C ARG A 145 1.23 -1.76 -16.17
N ASP A 146 1.14 -1.87 -17.46
CA ASP A 146 0.90 -0.76 -18.39
C ASP A 146 -0.44 -0.07 -18.11
N GLU A 147 -1.47 -0.82 -17.76
CA GLU A 147 -2.78 -0.27 -17.41
C GLU A 147 -2.75 0.50 -16.09
N TYR A 148 -2.29 -0.13 -14.98
CA TYR A 148 -2.32 0.58 -13.69
C TYR A 148 -1.36 1.77 -13.68
N VAL A 149 -0.19 1.69 -14.32
CA VAL A 149 0.76 2.82 -14.43
C VAL A 149 0.09 3.99 -15.15
N LYS A 150 -0.60 3.72 -16.27
CA LYS A 150 -1.36 4.75 -16.99
C LYS A 150 -2.42 5.39 -16.10
N PHE A 151 -3.25 4.58 -15.42
CA PHE A 151 -4.31 5.09 -14.56
C PHE A 151 -3.77 5.91 -13.38
N LEU A 152 -2.68 5.47 -12.75
CA LEU A 152 -2.05 6.22 -11.66
C LEU A 152 -1.47 7.55 -12.16
N LYS A 153 -0.85 7.57 -13.34
CA LYS A 153 -0.31 8.79 -13.95
C LYS A 153 -1.43 9.76 -14.33
N ASP A 154 -2.54 9.29 -14.87
CA ASP A 154 -3.70 10.10 -15.20
C ASP A 154 -4.38 10.66 -13.94
N ALA A 155 -4.53 9.85 -12.89
CA ALA A 155 -5.05 10.27 -11.59
C ALA A 155 -4.16 11.33 -10.93
N ALA A 156 -2.83 11.15 -10.98
CA ALA A 156 -1.87 12.14 -10.50
C ALA A 156 -1.98 13.47 -11.27
N LYS A 157 -2.10 13.41 -12.59
CA LYS A 157 -2.30 14.62 -13.43
C LYS A 157 -3.60 15.34 -13.07
N LYS A 158 -4.70 14.60 -12.89
CA LYS A 158 -6.00 15.18 -12.50
C LYS A 158 -5.94 15.83 -11.11
N THR A 159 -5.25 15.20 -10.16
CA THR A 159 -5.15 15.67 -8.77
C THR A 159 -4.20 16.85 -8.61
N TYR A 160 -3.05 16.79 -9.28
CA TYR A 160 -1.96 17.74 -9.08
C TYR A 160 -1.77 18.71 -10.23
N GLY A 161 -2.49 18.59 -11.34
CA GLY A 161 -2.35 19.47 -12.51
C GLY A 161 -2.50 20.96 -12.19
N LYS A 162 -3.40 21.31 -11.25
CA LYS A 162 -3.58 22.70 -10.79
C LYS A 162 -2.38 23.25 -9.98
N LYS A 163 -1.47 22.38 -9.50
CA LYS A 163 -0.27 22.74 -8.73
C LYS A 163 0.97 22.94 -9.61
N GLY A 164 0.83 22.77 -10.91
CA GLY A 164 1.89 22.93 -11.91
C GLY A 164 2.40 21.60 -12.47
N GLU A 165 2.96 21.67 -13.68
CA GLU A 165 3.47 20.50 -14.41
C GLU A 165 4.63 19.80 -13.67
N GLU A 166 5.46 20.55 -12.98
CA GLU A 166 6.59 20.01 -12.20
C GLU A 166 6.11 19.02 -11.14
N VAL A 167 5.04 19.38 -10.41
CA VAL A 167 4.45 18.50 -9.38
C VAL A 167 3.88 17.22 -10.01
N VAL A 168 3.27 17.31 -11.19
CA VAL A 168 2.78 16.15 -11.93
C VAL A 168 3.95 15.23 -12.32
N LYS A 169 5.05 15.79 -12.87
CA LYS A 169 6.24 15.03 -13.25
C LYS A 169 6.90 14.34 -12.06
N MET A 170 6.98 15.00 -10.89
CA MET A 170 7.46 14.38 -9.66
C MET A 170 6.63 13.15 -9.27
N ASN A 171 5.30 13.23 -9.37
CA ASN A 171 4.41 12.12 -9.06
C ASN A 171 4.52 10.98 -10.10
N TRP A 172 4.70 11.29 -11.38
CA TRP A 172 4.94 10.29 -12.40
C TRP A 172 6.26 9.54 -12.16
N LYS A 173 7.33 10.29 -11.84
CA LYS A 173 8.61 9.70 -11.49
C LYS A 173 8.51 8.80 -10.26
N ALA A 174 7.69 9.17 -9.27
CA ALA A 174 7.43 8.35 -8.10
C ALA A 174 6.81 6.99 -8.45
N ILE A 175 5.87 6.95 -9.42
CA ILE A 175 5.27 5.71 -9.90
C ILE A 175 6.33 4.82 -10.55
N ASP A 176 7.15 5.38 -11.45
CA ASP A 176 8.17 4.63 -12.16
C ASP A 176 9.22 4.07 -11.19
N MET A 177 9.70 4.89 -10.25
CA MET A 177 10.67 4.47 -9.23
C MET A 177 10.12 3.41 -8.26
N ALA A 178 8.82 3.45 -7.93
CA ALA A 178 8.21 2.43 -7.09
C ALA A 178 8.23 1.04 -7.74
N VAL A 179 8.06 0.99 -9.07
CA VAL A 179 8.13 -0.27 -9.84
C VAL A 179 9.56 -0.81 -9.90
N GLU A 180 10.57 0.07 -10.00
CA GLU A 180 11.98 -0.29 -10.13
C GLU A 180 12.61 -0.76 -8.80
N ASN A 181 12.08 -0.33 -7.66
CA ASN A 181 12.68 -0.53 -6.33
C ASN A 181 11.90 -1.50 -5.43
N LEU A 182 10.99 -2.28 -5.99
CA LEU A 182 10.18 -3.24 -5.24
C LEU A 182 10.79 -4.67 -5.24
#